data_40cf9a654765fb58fcb32853ebebe35b
#
_entry.id   40cf9a654765fb58fcb32853ebebe35b
#
_cell.length_a   1.000
_cell.length_b   1.000
_cell.length_c   1.000
_cell.angle_alpha   90.00
_cell.angle_beta   90.00
_cell.angle_gamma   90.00
#
_symmetry.space_group_name_H-M   'P 1'
#
loop_
_entity.id
_entity.type
_entity.pdbx_description
1 polymer ?
#
loop_
_entity_poly.entity_id
_entity_poly.type
_entity_poly.pdbx_seq_one_letter_code
_entity_poly.pdbx_strand_id
1 'polypeptide(L)'
;MRKRVMAAIAAVVVLAVVLVFWLRSRGHEATDDAQVDGRITQIAAKVGGPVLKVNVDNNNAIGAGTVLVQIDPRDYEVAVEKAKAELADAQANAAAATTNVPISRIETTAGVNTASGGVQQAEAGVTGAEREIQVAQANVVSAQARQREKEAAATKAARDVERFRGLVQKDEISQQQFDAAVAAADAARASADAAKSEVIAAQGSITVAEQRAQQARGAAAQARAGLATAQTAPQQLQVTQARAAAAQARVAQAQAALKQAQLNLEYTAIKAPGAGIVSRKAVEPGQIVQPGQPLMAIVDLEKIWITANFKETQLKSMRPGQKAKVEVDALGGREFEGHIDSIAAATGAKFSLLPPENATGNFVKVVQRIPVKIVLEQGEDQNHLLRPGMSVTPTVYVK
;
A
#
# COMPACT_ATOMS: atom_id res chain seq x y z
N MET A 1 43.37 2.61 -96.78
CA MET A 1 43.27 1.72 -95.62
C MET A 1 43.45 2.40 -94.24
N ARG A 2 44.46 3.23 -94.05
CA ARG A 2 44.77 3.90 -92.75
C ARG A 2 43.58 4.70 -92.13
N LYS A 3 42.82 5.49 -92.96
CA LYS A 3 41.67 6.28 -92.49
C LYS A 3 40.50 5.42 -91.93
N ARG A 4 40.24 4.24 -92.54
CA ARG A 4 39.21 3.30 -92.08
C ARG A 4 39.61 2.58 -90.83
N VAL A 5 40.89 2.29 -90.63
CA VAL A 5 41.45 1.68 -89.42
C VAL A 5 41.38 2.65 -88.23
N MET A 6 41.73 3.95 -88.49
CA MET A 6 41.63 4.98 -87.46
C MET A 6 40.18 5.26 -87.00
N ALA A 7 39.23 5.23 -87.99
CA ALA A 7 37.81 5.37 -87.67
C ALA A 7 37.26 4.16 -86.82
N ALA A 8 37.73 2.96 -87.13
CA ALA A 8 37.39 1.78 -86.35
C ALA A 8 37.94 1.80 -84.90
N ILE A 9 39.17 2.26 -84.71
CA ILE A 9 39.79 2.44 -83.40
C ILE A 9 39.09 3.54 -82.62
N ALA A 10 38.76 4.68 -83.22
CA ALA A 10 37.97 5.73 -82.56
C ALA A 10 36.55 5.24 -82.12
N ALA A 11 35.88 4.45 -82.99
CA ALA A 11 34.56 3.86 -82.60
C ALA A 11 34.69 2.90 -81.44
N VAL A 12 35.72 2.08 -81.41
CA VAL A 12 35.94 1.15 -80.24
C VAL A 12 36.24 1.91 -78.99
N VAL A 13 37.05 3.00 -79.03
CA VAL A 13 37.32 3.84 -77.85
C VAL A 13 36.05 4.54 -77.37
N VAL A 14 35.24 5.09 -78.27
CA VAL A 14 33.92 5.68 -77.90
C VAL A 14 33.00 4.65 -77.29
N LEU A 15 32.89 3.43 -77.87
CA LEU A 15 32.11 2.32 -77.28
C LEU A 15 32.65 1.89 -75.90
N ALA A 16 33.96 1.82 -75.74
CA ALA A 16 34.57 1.49 -74.44
C ALA A 16 34.29 2.57 -73.38
N VAL A 17 34.39 3.87 -73.77
CA VAL A 17 34.07 5.02 -72.88
C VAL A 17 32.55 4.98 -72.49
N VAL A 18 31.69 4.77 -73.49
CA VAL A 18 30.24 4.65 -73.24
C VAL A 18 29.93 3.43 -72.36
N LEU A 19 30.62 2.31 -72.61
CA LEU A 19 30.45 1.10 -71.76
C LEU A 19 30.96 1.33 -70.34
N VAL A 20 32.09 1.96 -70.15
CA VAL A 20 32.63 2.31 -68.82
C VAL A 20 31.72 3.29 -68.11
N PHE A 21 31.24 4.31 -68.83
CA PHE A 21 30.23 5.24 -68.25
C PHE A 21 28.93 4.56 -67.90
N TRP A 22 28.44 3.66 -68.76
CA TRP A 22 27.23 2.89 -68.49
C TRP A 22 27.39 1.88 -67.35
N LEU A 23 28.52 1.19 -67.22
CA LEU A 23 28.84 0.32 -66.08
C LEU A 23 28.99 1.10 -64.78
N ARG A 24 29.53 2.32 -64.85
CA ARG A 24 29.73 3.20 -63.68
C ARG A 24 28.42 3.83 -63.22
N SER A 25 27.46 4.06 -64.11
CA SER A 25 26.13 4.62 -63.76
C SER A 25 25.13 3.59 -63.23
N ARG A 26 25.38 2.29 -63.44
CA ARG A 26 24.48 1.20 -63.03
C ARG A 26 24.54 0.80 -61.53
N GLY A 27 25.42 1.39 -60.76
CA GLY A 27 25.64 1.01 -59.34
C GLY A 27 25.22 2.06 -58.34
N HIS A 28 24.44 3.09 -58.73
CA HIS A 28 24.11 4.21 -57.83
C HIS A 28 22.64 4.58 -57.97
N GLU A 29 22.01 4.84 -56.86
CA GLU A 29 20.66 5.39 -56.80
C GLU A 29 20.72 6.69 -55.99
N ALA A 30 20.24 7.80 -56.56
CA ALA A 30 20.22 9.10 -55.92
C ALA A 30 18.80 9.66 -55.83
N THR A 31 18.56 10.50 -54.86
CA THR A 31 17.32 11.27 -54.77
C THR A 31 17.61 12.70 -54.32
N ASP A 32 16.85 13.64 -54.88
CA ASP A 32 16.82 15.04 -54.51
C ASP A 32 15.79 15.38 -53.41
N ASP A 33 14.93 14.38 -53.09
CA ASP A 33 13.91 14.50 -52.04
C ASP A 33 14.44 13.89 -50.74
N ALA A 34 15.37 14.61 -50.13
CA ALA A 34 15.95 14.19 -48.85
C ALA A 34 16.30 15.41 -48.00
N GLN A 35 16.18 15.22 -46.70
CA GLN A 35 16.50 16.25 -45.71
C GLN A 35 17.24 15.66 -44.51
N VAL A 36 18.02 16.53 -43.88
CA VAL A 36 18.57 16.23 -42.56
C VAL A 36 17.44 16.26 -41.54
N ASP A 37 17.32 15.20 -40.76
CA ASP A 37 16.43 15.09 -39.62
C ASP A 37 17.22 14.95 -38.32
N GLY A 38 16.59 15.22 -37.20
CA GLY A 38 17.21 15.11 -35.86
C GLY A 38 16.19 15.01 -34.75
N ARG A 39 16.69 14.67 -33.56
CA ARG A 39 15.80 14.61 -32.38
C ARG A 39 15.52 16.03 -31.88
N ILE A 40 14.27 16.44 -31.99
CA ILE A 40 13.76 17.71 -31.45
C ILE A 40 12.95 17.41 -30.20
N THR A 41 13.43 17.87 -29.05
CA THR A 41 12.72 17.70 -27.76
C THR A 41 12.05 19.00 -27.38
N GLN A 42 10.72 18.99 -27.32
CA GLN A 42 9.95 20.13 -26.82
C GLN A 42 9.99 20.16 -25.30
N ILE A 43 10.35 21.32 -24.76
CA ILE A 43 10.37 21.59 -23.33
C ILE A 43 9.09 22.35 -22.97
N ALA A 44 8.31 21.76 -22.06
CA ALA A 44 7.07 22.36 -21.57
C ALA A 44 7.12 22.52 -20.05
N ALA A 45 6.39 23.51 -19.54
CA ALA A 45 6.22 23.69 -18.11
C ALA A 45 5.43 22.52 -17.50
N LYS A 46 5.89 21.98 -16.39
CA LYS A 46 5.15 20.97 -15.61
C LYS A 46 4.25 21.62 -14.55
N VAL A 47 4.61 22.81 -14.12
CA VAL A 47 3.87 23.61 -13.13
C VAL A 47 3.63 25.00 -13.66
N GLY A 48 2.60 25.70 -13.20
CA GLY A 48 2.26 27.05 -13.60
C GLY A 48 2.92 28.11 -12.74
N GLY A 49 2.92 29.35 -13.21
CA GLY A 49 3.40 30.49 -12.43
C GLY A 49 4.11 31.54 -13.27
N PRO A 50 4.47 32.70 -12.68
CA PRO A 50 5.26 33.72 -13.34
C PRO A 50 6.69 33.27 -13.53
N VAL A 51 7.24 33.56 -14.70
CA VAL A 51 8.66 33.27 -15.04
C VAL A 51 9.53 34.39 -14.44
N LEU A 52 10.41 34.03 -13.54
CA LEU A 52 11.38 34.97 -12.95
C LEU A 52 12.54 35.23 -13.91
N LYS A 53 13.08 34.17 -14.51
CA LYS A 53 14.28 34.28 -15.33
C LYS A 53 14.28 33.19 -16.41
N VAL A 54 14.76 33.56 -17.57
CA VAL A 54 15.14 32.66 -18.68
C VAL A 54 16.64 32.75 -18.84
N ASN A 55 17.35 31.63 -18.67
CA ASN A 55 18.82 31.59 -18.62
C ASN A 55 19.46 31.33 -19.98
N VAL A 56 18.66 31.13 -21.02
CA VAL A 56 19.13 30.74 -22.36
C VAL A 56 18.41 31.54 -23.42
N ASP A 57 19.10 31.75 -24.55
CA ASP A 57 18.54 32.35 -25.74
C ASP A 57 18.52 31.37 -26.90
N ASN A 58 17.84 31.75 -28.01
CA ASN A 58 17.82 30.98 -29.22
C ASN A 58 19.28 30.78 -29.73
N ASN A 59 19.56 29.60 -30.24
CA ASN A 59 20.85 29.15 -30.76
C ASN A 59 21.97 28.97 -29.73
N ASN A 60 21.66 29.06 -28.41
CA ASN A 60 22.66 28.74 -27.39
C ASN A 60 22.84 27.23 -27.26
N ALA A 61 24.09 26.80 -27.20
CA ALA A 61 24.43 25.43 -26.85
C ALA A 61 24.29 25.22 -25.35
N ILE A 62 23.63 24.14 -24.95
CA ILE A 62 23.37 23.79 -23.56
C ILE A 62 23.76 22.34 -23.25
N GLY A 63 24.18 22.09 -22.02
CA GLY A 63 24.41 20.74 -21.50
C GLY A 63 23.19 20.15 -20.80
N ALA A 64 23.20 18.85 -20.62
CA ALA A 64 22.18 18.17 -19.82
C ALA A 64 22.14 18.73 -18.39
N GLY A 65 20.94 18.91 -17.82
CA GLY A 65 20.74 19.43 -16.47
C GLY A 65 20.85 20.96 -16.33
N THR A 66 21.22 21.70 -17.39
CA THR A 66 21.25 23.16 -17.39
C THR A 66 19.86 23.72 -17.10
N VAL A 67 19.74 24.66 -16.15
CA VAL A 67 18.47 25.34 -15.83
C VAL A 67 18.15 26.32 -16.97
N LEU A 68 17.07 26.06 -17.67
CA LEU A 68 16.61 26.83 -18.82
C LEU A 68 15.72 28.01 -18.39
N VAL A 69 14.72 27.70 -17.58
CA VAL A 69 13.72 28.65 -17.12
C VAL A 69 13.51 28.46 -15.62
N GLN A 70 13.41 29.58 -14.91
CA GLN A 70 13.06 29.61 -13.49
C GLN A 70 11.68 30.22 -13.31
N ILE A 71 10.71 29.42 -12.89
CA ILE A 71 9.39 29.87 -12.45
C ILE A 71 9.52 30.35 -10.99
N ASP A 72 8.70 31.29 -10.56
CA ASP A 72 8.68 31.79 -9.17
C ASP A 72 8.42 30.63 -8.16
N PRO A 73 9.35 30.30 -7.28
CA PRO A 73 9.21 29.17 -6.37
C PRO A 73 8.41 29.48 -5.11
N ARG A 74 8.15 30.77 -4.77
CA ARG A 74 7.63 31.20 -3.48
C ARG A 74 6.34 30.50 -3.05
N ASP A 75 5.38 30.37 -3.94
CA ASP A 75 4.11 29.69 -3.66
C ASP A 75 4.32 28.19 -3.41
N TYR A 76 5.28 27.60 -4.10
CA TYR A 76 5.65 26.17 -3.95
C TYR A 76 6.47 25.94 -2.66
N GLU A 77 7.31 26.89 -2.25
CA GLU A 77 8.03 26.84 -0.96
C GLU A 77 7.03 26.88 0.21
N VAL A 78 6.04 27.77 0.15
CA VAL A 78 4.96 27.83 1.15
C VAL A 78 4.17 26.53 1.18
N ALA A 79 3.87 25.94 0.00
CA ALA A 79 3.18 24.65 -0.07
C ALA A 79 4.01 23.50 0.54
N VAL A 80 5.33 23.50 0.39
CA VAL A 80 6.24 22.54 1.05
C VAL A 80 6.22 22.72 2.57
N GLU A 81 6.32 23.95 3.06
CA GLU A 81 6.27 24.24 4.51
C GLU A 81 4.93 23.84 5.12
N LYS A 82 3.83 24.10 4.43
CA LYS A 82 2.50 23.63 4.85
C LYS A 82 2.43 22.10 4.94
N ALA A 83 2.91 21.40 3.91
CA ALA A 83 2.90 19.94 3.89
C ALA A 83 3.83 19.34 4.96
N LYS A 84 4.95 20.00 5.31
CA LYS A 84 5.81 19.61 6.44
C LYS A 84 5.09 19.74 7.79
N ALA A 85 4.35 20.84 7.99
CA ALA A 85 3.57 21.04 9.20
C ALA A 85 2.46 19.99 9.35
N GLU A 86 1.76 19.67 8.26
CA GLU A 86 0.75 18.60 8.22
C GLU A 86 1.35 17.22 8.53
N LEU A 87 2.57 16.93 8.04
CA LEU A 87 3.28 15.70 8.37
C LEU A 87 3.65 15.66 9.86
N ALA A 88 4.15 16.75 10.43
CA ALA A 88 4.49 16.83 11.86
C ALA A 88 3.26 16.61 12.75
N ASP A 89 2.11 17.19 12.40
CA ASP A 89 0.84 16.95 13.10
C ASP A 89 0.41 15.49 13.03
N ALA A 90 0.44 14.90 11.83
CA ALA A 90 0.10 13.49 11.65
C ALA A 90 1.03 12.57 12.45
N GLN A 91 2.34 12.88 12.53
CA GLN A 91 3.31 12.12 13.31
C GLN A 91 3.04 12.24 14.83
N ALA A 92 2.72 13.42 15.33
CA ALA A 92 2.37 13.63 16.73
C ALA A 92 1.11 12.85 17.11
N ASN A 93 0.07 12.88 16.27
CA ASN A 93 -1.16 12.14 16.46
C ASN A 93 -0.93 10.61 16.43
N ALA A 94 -0.08 10.12 15.54
CA ALA A 94 0.27 8.70 15.46
C ALA A 94 1.08 8.25 16.69
N ALA A 95 2.00 9.07 17.18
CA ALA A 95 2.76 8.80 18.39
C ALA A 95 1.83 8.70 19.62
N ALA A 96 0.90 9.66 19.78
CA ALA A 96 -0.11 9.61 20.83
C ALA A 96 -0.99 8.37 20.76
N ALA A 97 -1.51 8.04 19.58
CA ALA A 97 -2.33 6.85 19.37
C ALA A 97 -1.56 5.54 19.66
N THR A 98 -0.30 5.47 19.26
CA THR A 98 0.57 4.32 19.52
C THR A 98 0.88 4.16 21.01
N THR A 99 1.11 5.26 21.73
CA THR A 99 1.36 5.26 23.18
C THR A 99 0.13 4.76 23.97
N ASN A 100 -1.08 4.98 23.47
CA ASN A 100 -2.30 4.50 24.12
C ASN A 100 -2.49 2.98 24.01
N VAL A 101 -1.86 2.30 23.06
CA VAL A 101 -2.00 0.85 22.88
C VAL A 101 -1.46 0.03 24.08
N PRO A 102 -0.20 0.24 24.55
CA PRO A 102 0.30 -0.48 25.72
C PRO A 102 -0.48 -0.13 27.01
N ILE A 103 -0.93 1.12 27.18
CA ILE A 103 -1.76 1.53 28.31
C ILE A 103 -3.06 0.73 28.32
N SER A 104 -3.81 0.73 27.22
CA SER A 104 -5.05 -0.03 27.07
C SER A 104 -4.82 -1.54 27.25
N ARG A 105 -3.68 -2.08 26.83
CA ARG A 105 -3.33 -3.49 27.07
C ARG A 105 -3.17 -3.81 28.55
N ILE A 106 -2.43 -2.95 29.28
CA ILE A 106 -2.21 -3.14 30.74
C ILE A 106 -3.53 -3.05 31.49
N GLU A 107 -4.36 -2.05 31.20
CA GLU A 107 -5.68 -1.86 31.82
C GLU A 107 -6.59 -3.07 31.55
N THR A 108 -6.65 -3.54 30.30
CA THR A 108 -7.41 -4.73 29.93
C THR A 108 -6.97 -5.97 30.70
N THR A 109 -5.65 -6.21 30.75
CA THR A 109 -5.10 -7.38 31.47
C THR A 109 -5.34 -7.29 32.96
N ALA A 110 -5.13 -6.13 33.56
CA ALA A 110 -5.39 -5.90 34.98
C ALA A 110 -6.86 -6.08 35.33
N GLY A 111 -7.77 -5.57 34.50
CA GLY A 111 -9.21 -5.74 34.67
C GLY A 111 -9.65 -7.21 34.66
N VAL A 112 -9.17 -7.98 33.71
CA VAL A 112 -9.46 -9.44 33.62
C VAL A 112 -8.89 -10.18 34.84
N ASN A 113 -7.66 -9.89 35.23
CA ASN A 113 -7.02 -10.51 36.39
C ASN A 113 -7.77 -10.20 37.70
N THR A 114 -8.17 -8.94 37.88
CA THR A 114 -8.97 -8.53 39.05
C THR A 114 -10.33 -9.25 39.10
N ALA A 115 -11.03 -9.30 37.97
CA ALA A 115 -12.30 -9.99 37.89
C ALA A 115 -12.14 -11.51 38.12
N SER A 116 -11.08 -12.13 37.58
CA SER A 116 -10.76 -13.55 37.84
C SER A 116 -10.45 -13.84 39.30
N GLY A 117 -9.68 -12.96 39.97
CA GLY A 117 -9.44 -13.04 41.41
C GLY A 117 -10.73 -12.94 42.23
N GLY A 118 -11.64 -12.05 41.83
CA GLY A 118 -12.98 -11.95 42.44
C GLY A 118 -13.80 -13.22 42.31
N VAL A 119 -13.75 -13.90 41.15
CA VAL A 119 -14.42 -15.22 40.96
C VAL A 119 -13.83 -16.26 41.91
N GLN A 120 -12.49 -16.37 41.98
CA GLN A 120 -11.82 -17.32 42.87
C GLN A 120 -12.22 -17.10 44.37
N GLN A 121 -12.25 -15.83 44.79
CA GLN A 121 -12.65 -15.47 46.13
C GLN A 121 -14.11 -15.86 46.40
N ALA A 122 -15.02 -15.59 45.49
CA ALA A 122 -16.43 -15.94 45.64
C ALA A 122 -16.67 -17.47 45.64
N GLU A 123 -15.96 -18.23 44.82
CA GLU A 123 -15.99 -19.69 44.78
C GLU A 123 -15.42 -20.31 46.07
N ALA A 124 -14.39 -19.74 46.65
CA ALA A 124 -13.91 -20.15 47.97
C ALA A 124 -14.97 -19.89 49.06
N GLY A 125 -15.70 -18.76 48.94
CA GLY A 125 -16.85 -18.50 49.81
C GLY A 125 -17.98 -19.55 49.72
N VAL A 126 -18.30 -20.00 48.49
CA VAL A 126 -19.26 -21.09 48.24
C VAL A 126 -18.80 -22.37 48.94
N THR A 127 -17.54 -22.75 48.74
CA THR A 127 -16.92 -23.95 49.34
C THR A 127 -16.96 -23.85 50.87
N GLY A 128 -16.69 -22.69 51.45
CA GLY A 128 -16.81 -22.44 52.90
C GLY A 128 -18.22 -22.65 53.40
N ALA A 129 -19.21 -22.06 52.76
CA ALA A 129 -20.62 -22.18 53.12
C ALA A 129 -21.16 -23.63 52.97
N GLU A 130 -20.71 -24.38 51.99
CA GLU A 130 -21.04 -25.81 51.82
C GLU A 130 -20.45 -26.68 52.94
N ARG A 131 -19.26 -26.34 53.45
CA ARG A 131 -18.72 -26.99 54.65
C ARG A 131 -19.51 -26.65 55.90
N GLU A 132 -20.03 -25.42 56.04
CA GLU A 132 -20.92 -25.06 57.14
C GLU A 132 -22.21 -25.94 57.17
N ILE A 133 -22.80 -26.25 56.00
CA ILE A 133 -23.89 -27.17 55.86
C ILE A 133 -23.51 -28.56 56.38
N GLN A 134 -22.37 -29.09 56.05
CA GLN A 134 -21.89 -30.39 56.52
C GLN A 134 -21.72 -30.42 58.03
N VAL A 135 -21.21 -29.34 58.63
CA VAL A 135 -21.05 -29.19 60.06
C VAL A 135 -22.47 -29.16 60.77
N ALA A 136 -23.40 -28.40 60.24
CA ALA A 136 -24.76 -28.34 60.75
C ALA A 136 -25.44 -29.70 60.66
N GLN A 137 -25.28 -30.45 59.58
CA GLN A 137 -25.80 -31.83 59.45
C GLN A 137 -25.21 -32.77 60.49
N ALA A 138 -23.89 -32.68 60.75
CA ALA A 138 -23.22 -33.49 61.75
C ALA A 138 -23.81 -33.18 63.21
N ASN A 139 -24.09 -31.89 63.48
CA ASN A 139 -24.69 -31.44 64.72
C ASN A 139 -26.11 -32.04 64.91
N VAL A 140 -26.93 -32.09 63.85
CA VAL A 140 -28.28 -32.73 63.91
C VAL A 140 -28.09 -34.19 64.20
N VAL A 141 -27.19 -34.94 63.62
CA VAL A 141 -26.95 -36.35 63.91
C VAL A 141 -26.55 -36.54 65.37
N SER A 142 -25.72 -35.67 65.95
CA SER A 142 -25.31 -35.68 67.34
C SER A 142 -26.49 -35.39 68.24
N ALA A 143 -27.31 -34.39 67.94
CA ALA A 143 -28.54 -34.05 68.73
C ALA A 143 -29.55 -35.19 68.73
N GLN A 144 -29.79 -35.85 67.59
CA GLN A 144 -30.65 -37.02 67.45
C GLN A 144 -30.15 -38.22 68.26
N ALA A 145 -28.84 -38.41 68.37
CA ALA A 145 -28.28 -39.46 69.22
C ALA A 145 -28.54 -39.18 70.69
N ARG A 146 -28.40 -37.93 71.15
CA ARG A 146 -28.76 -37.50 72.52
C ARG A 146 -30.24 -37.64 72.80
N GLN A 147 -31.11 -37.26 71.84
CA GLN A 147 -32.55 -37.45 71.98
C GLN A 147 -32.91 -38.91 72.21
N ARG A 148 -32.36 -39.84 71.39
CA ARG A 148 -32.60 -41.30 71.56
C ARG A 148 -32.14 -41.81 72.91
N GLU A 149 -31.02 -41.34 73.47
CA GLU A 149 -30.54 -41.67 74.82
C GLU A 149 -31.53 -41.22 75.89
N LYS A 150 -31.98 -39.95 75.81
CA LYS A 150 -32.92 -39.39 76.80
C LYS A 150 -34.34 -40.03 76.70
N GLU A 151 -34.79 -40.32 75.49
CA GLU A 151 -36.07 -41.06 75.27
C GLU A 151 -36.01 -42.48 75.83
N ALA A 152 -34.88 -43.18 75.68
CA ALA A 152 -34.67 -44.48 76.26
C ALA A 152 -34.71 -44.41 77.82
N ALA A 153 -34.07 -43.38 78.42
CA ALA A 153 -34.08 -43.12 79.84
C ALA A 153 -35.53 -42.82 80.41
N ALA A 154 -36.25 -41.96 79.65
CA ALA A 154 -37.67 -41.62 79.99
C ALA A 154 -38.55 -42.86 79.88
N THR A 155 -38.41 -43.67 78.84
CA THR A 155 -39.14 -44.93 78.68
C THR A 155 -38.91 -45.90 79.83
N LYS A 156 -37.61 -46.02 80.23
CA LYS A 156 -37.26 -46.86 81.37
C LYS A 156 -37.94 -46.36 82.67
N ALA A 157 -37.83 -45.08 83.00
CA ALA A 157 -38.42 -44.47 84.18
C ALA A 157 -39.93 -44.58 84.18
N ALA A 158 -40.62 -44.43 83.07
CA ALA A 158 -42.05 -44.64 82.92
C ALA A 158 -42.46 -46.10 83.21
N ARG A 159 -41.68 -47.08 82.75
CA ARG A 159 -41.91 -48.50 83.06
C ARG A 159 -41.70 -48.79 84.57
N ASP A 160 -40.72 -48.14 85.18
CA ASP A 160 -40.47 -48.27 86.63
C ASP A 160 -41.67 -47.74 87.45
N VAL A 161 -42.23 -46.56 87.02
CA VAL A 161 -43.50 -46.05 87.70
C VAL A 161 -44.64 -47.04 87.57
N GLU A 162 -44.90 -47.62 86.36
CA GLU A 162 -45.96 -48.60 86.22
C GLU A 162 -45.74 -49.87 87.10
N ARG A 163 -44.50 -50.32 87.19
CA ARG A 163 -44.12 -51.42 88.03
C ARG A 163 -44.40 -51.09 89.53
N PHE A 164 -43.92 -49.93 89.96
CA PHE A 164 -44.04 -49.43 91.31
C PHE A 164 -45.50 -49.14 91.67
N ARG A 165 -46.35 -48.68 90.76
CA ARG A 165 -47.77 -48.50 90.93
C ARG A 165 -48.46 -49.82 91.32
N GLY A 166 -48.16 -50.95 90.70
CA GLY A 166 -48.68 -52.23 91.00
C GLY A 166 -48.23 -52.80 92.39
N LEU A 167 -46.99 -52.42 92.82
CA LEU A 167 -46.39 -52.81 94.09
C LEU A 167 -46.97 -52.00 95.27
N VAL A 168 -47.17 -50.66 95.08
CA VAL A 168 -47.84 -49.81 96.11
C VAL A 168 -49.25 -50.26 96.39
N GLN A 169 -50.00 -50.61 95.33
CA GLN A 169 -51.40 -51.13 95.50
C GLN A 169 -51.46 -52.42 96.29
N LYS A 170 -50.36 -53.15 96.45
CA LYS A 170 -50.22 -54.36 97.21
C LYS A 170 -49.51 -54.14 98.55
N ASP A 171 -49.26 -52.91 98.97
CA ASP A 171 -48.47 -52.50 100.13
C ASP A 171 -47.04 -53.10 100.19
N GLU A 172 -46.44 -53.45 99.00
CA GLU A 172 -45.13 -54.07 98.96
C GLU A 172 -43.98 -53.02 98.95
N ILE A 173 -44.27 -51.73 98.65
CA ILE A 173 -43.36 -50.59 98.73
C ILE A 173 -44.02 -49.40 99.42
N SER A 174 -43.23 -48.45 99.93
CA SER A 174 -43.71 -47.22 100.52
C SER A 174 -44.23 -46.19 99.50
N GLN A 175 -45.22 -45.36 99.86
CA GLN A 175 -45.69 -44.24 99.02
C GLN A 175 -44.58 -43.30 98.64
N GLN A 176 -43.60 -43.03 99.51
CA GLN A 176 -42.45 -42.20 99.28
C GLN A 176 -41.59 -42.74 98.15
N GLN A 177 -41.42 -44.08 98.02
CA GLN A 177 -40.66 -44.71 96.91
C GLN A 177 -41.41 -44.57 95.57
N PHE A 178 -42.71 -44.67 95.59
CA PHE A 178 -43.53 -44.47 94.39
C PHE A 178 -43.48 -43.00 93.95
N ASP A 179 -43.65 -42.05 94.87
CA ASP A 179 -43.56 -40.60 94.56
C ASP A 179 -42.17 -40.22 94.02
N ALA A 180 -41.13 -40.79 94.59
CA ALA A 180 -39.74 -40.59 94.04
C ALA A 180 -39.59 -41.15 92.60
N ALA A 181 -40.23 -42.30 92.31
CA ALA A 181 -40.18 -42.84 90.94
C ALA A 181 -41.03 -41.98 90.00
N VAL A 182 -42.17 -41.46 90.41
CA VAL A 182 -42.96 -40.49 89.56
C VAL A 182 -42.13 -39.22 89.29
N ALA A 183 -41.53 -38.63 90.34
CA ALA A 183 -40.71 -37.48 90.17
C ALA A 183 -39.49 -37.74 89.22
N ALA A 184 -38.85 -38.92 89.28
CA ALA A 184 -37.76 -39.33 88.40
C ALA A 184 -38.25 -39.51 86.94
N ALA A 185 -39.48 -40.06 86.78
CA ALA A 185 -40.06 -40.21 85.43
C ALA A 185 -40.39 -38.84 84.77
N ASP A 186 -40.99 -37.95 85.62
CA ASP A 186 -41.27 -36.57 85.10
C ASP A 186 -39.99 -35.81 84.78
N ALA A 187 -38.96 -35.92 85.57
CA ALA A 187 -37.66 -35.33 85.27
C ALA A 187 -37.01 -35.93 83.97
N ALA A 188 -37.09 -37.28 83.82
CA ALA A 188 -36.61 -37.96 82.61
C ALA A 188 -37.35 -37.54 81.32
N ARG A 189 -38.74 -37.42 81.48
CA ARG A 189 -39.56 -36.92 80.34
C ARG A 189 -39.28 -35.50 80.01
N ALA A 190 -39.10 -34.58 80.94
CA ALA A 190 -38.71 -33.20 80.68
C ALA A 190 -37.33 -33.13 79.98
N SER A 191 -36.38 -34.02 80.38
CA SER A 191 -35.06 -34.10 79.72
C SER A 191 -35.18 -34.63 78.31
N ALA A 192 -36.09 -35.56 77.97
CA ALA A 192 -36.35 -36.04 76.64
C ALA A 192 -36.98 -34.95 75.74
N ASP A 193 -37.94 -34.19 76.27
CA ASP A 193 -38.58 -33.07 75.56
C ASP A 193 -37.58 -31.93 75.27
N ALA A 194 -36.65 -31.64 76.20
CA ALA A 194 -35.55 -30.70 75.98
C ALA A 194 -34.62 -31.16 74.85
N ALA A 195 -34.23 -32.47 74.87
CA ALA A 195 -33.38 -33.03 73.79
C ALA A 195 -34.09 -33.01 72.41
N LYS A 196 -35.42 -33.19 72.38
CA LYS A 196 -36.21 -33.04 71.16
C LYS A 196 -36.16 -31.58 70.62
N SER A 197 -36.26 -30.62 71.53
CA SER A 197 -36.12 -29.18 71.15
C SER A 197 -34.75 -28.86 70.67
N GLU A 198 -33.68 -29.50 71.20
CA GLU A 198 -32.30 -29.36 70.64
C GLU A 198 -32.18 -29.86 69.20
N VAL A 199 -32.87 -30.98 68.86
CA VAL A 199 -32.90 -31.47 67.47
C VAL A 199 -33.58 -30.47 66.56
N ILE A 200 -34.70 -29.86 66.96
CA ILE A 200 -35.38 -28.83 66.15
C ILE A 200 -34.47 -27.60 65.92
N ALA A 201 -33.78 -27.17 66.99
CA ALA A 201 -32.84 -26.06 66.90
C ALA A 201 -31.65 -26.38 65.98
N ALA A 202 -31.13 -27.61 66.07
CA ALA A 202 -30.05 -28.08 65.17
C ALA A 202 -30.52 -28.16 63.68
N GLN A 203 -31.78 -28.63 63.45
CA GLN A 203 -32.36 -28.61 62.10
C GLN A 203 -32.53 -27.19 61.53
N GLY A 204 -32.93 -26.23 62.41
CA GLY A 204 -32.99 -24.80 62.04
C GLY A 204 -31.61 -24.25 61.59
N SER A 205 -30.49 -24.74 62.18
CA SER A 205 -29.16 -24.33 61.81
C SER A 205 -28.75 -24.77 60.38
N ILE A 206 -29.27 -25.93 59.91
CA ILE A 206 -29.12 -26.38 58.52
C ILE A 206 -29.75 -25.35 57.57
N THR A 207 -31.00 -24.95 57.82
CA THR A 207 -31.66 -23.94 56.94
C THR A 207 -30.90 -22.64 56.88
N VAL A 208 -30.35 -22.17 58.02
CA VAL A 208 -29.49 -20.95 58.01
C VAL A 208 -28.24 -21.16 57.21
N ALA A 209 -27.55 -22.30 57.32
CA ALA A 209 -26.35 -22.61 56.54
C ALA A 209 -26.69 -22.74 55.05
N GLU A 210 -27.82 -23.35 54.68
CA GLU A 210 -28.29 -23.42 53.29
C GLU A 210 -28.56 -22.04 52.69
N GLN A 211 -29.17 -21.12 53.44
CA GLN A 211 -29.40 -19.75 53.02
C GLN A 211 -28.07 -19.00 52.77
N ARG A 212 -27.07 -19.22 53.64
CA ARG A 212 -25.72 -18.66 53.45
C ARG A 212 -25.06 -19.21 52.20
N ALA A 213 -25.15 -20.51 51.95
CA ALA A 213 -24.65 -21.13 50.76
C ALA A 213 -25.31 -20.56 49.48
N GLN A 214 -26.64 -20.34 49.52
CA GLN A 214 -27.35 -19.71 48.42
C GLN A 214 -26.90 -18.26 48.17
N GLN A 215 -26.66 -17.49 49.26
CA GLN A 215 -26.10 -16.15 49.13
C GLN A 215 -24.68 -16.16 48.52
N ALA A 216 -23.83 -17.09 48.99
CA ALA A 216 -22.47 -17.26 48.41
C ALA A 216 -22.50 -17.64 46.93
N ARG A 217 -23.42 -18.53 46.51
CA ARG A 217 -23.63 -18.89 45.11
C ARG A 217 -24.10 -17.70 44.27
N GLY A 218 -24.98 -16.87 44.83
CA GLY A 218 -25.38 -15.60 44.18
C GLY A 218 -24.21 -14.66 43.98
N ALA A 219 -23.36 -14.50 45.00
CA ALA A 219 -22.13 -13.69 44.89
C ALA A 219 -21.16 -14.26 43.83
N ALA A 220 -20.99 -15.59 43.77
CA ALA A 220 -20.16 -16.23 42.76
C ALA A 220 -20.70 -16.03 41.31
N ALA A 221 -22.05 -16.12 41.16
CA ALA A 221 -22.69 -15.84 39.86
C ALA A 221 -22.48 -14.38 39.42
N GLN A 222 -22.57 -13.43 40.35
CA GLN A 222 -22.30 -12.02 40.09
C GLN A 222 -20.82 -11.77 39.72
N ALA A 223 -19.89 -12.41 40.41
CA ALA A 223 -18.46 -12.32 40.10
C ALA A 223 -18.14 -12.90 38.70
N ARG A 224 -18.75 -14.03 38.33
CA ARG A 224 -18.63 -14.62 36.98
C ARG A 224 -19.20 -13.71 35.89
N ALA A 225 -20.33 -13.06 36.13
CA ALA A 225 -20.87 -12.06 35.20
C ALA A 225 -19.92 -10.86 35.04
N GLY A 226 -19.29 -10.42 36.13
CA GLY A 226 -18.24 -9.40 36.11
C GLY A 226 -17.02 -9.82 35.26
N LEU A 227 -16.56 -11.08 35.42
CA LEU A 227 -15.47 -11.63 34.61
C LEU A 227 -15.86 -11.69 33.11
N ALA A 228 -17.07 -12.15 32.80
CA ALA A 228 -17.57 -12.18 31.41
C ALA A 228 -17.55 -10.76 30.78
N THR A 229 -17.93 -9.74 31.53
CA THR A 229 -17.84 -8.35 31.09
C THR A 229 -16.37 -7.91 30.90
N ALA A 230 -15.50 -8.25 31.84
CA ALA A 230 -14.06 -7.93 31.69
C ALA A 230 -13.42 -8.62 30.49
N GLN A 231 -13.87 -9.81 30.11
CA GLN A 231 -13.42 -10.55 28.94
C GLN A 231 -13.78 -9.88 27.58
N THR A 232 -14.65 -8.87 27.56
CA THR A 232 -14.92 -8.07 26.38
C THR A 232 -13.88 -6.97 26.17
N ALA A 233 -13.08 -6.63 27.18
CA ALA A 233 -12.06 -5.58 27.12
C ALA A 233 -10.97 -5.80 26.04
N PRO A 234 -10.56 -7.03 25.66
CA PRO A 234 -9.69 -7.26 24.51
C PRO A 234 -10.21 -6.70 23.18
N GLN A 235 -11.53 -6.65 22.99
CA GLN A 235 -12.14 -6.02 21.82
C GLN A 235 -11.87 -4.50 21.81
N GLN A 236 -11.92 -3.85 22.97
CA GLN A 236 -11.56 -2.44 23.10
C GLN A 236 -10.09 -2.19 22.76
N LEU A 237 -9.19 -3.11 23.13
CA LEU A 237 -7.78 -3.06 22.74
C LEU A 237 -7.64 -3.13 21.21
N GLN A 238 -8.40 -4.00 20.51
CA GLN A 238 -8.40 -4.05 19.06
C GLN A 238 -8.84 -2.71 18.41
N VAL A 239 -9.85 -2.06 18.98
CA VAL A 239 -10.28 -0.72 18.52
C VAL A 239 -9.14 0.29 18.70
N THR A 240 -8.44 0.26 19.83
CA THR A 240 -7.30 1.16 20.09
C THR A 240 -6.15 0.88 19.11
N GLN A 241 -5.85 -0.38 18.81
CA GLN A 241 -4.85 -0.79 17.80
C GLN A 241 -5.25 -0.32 16.39
N ALA A 242 -6.52 -0.48 16.02
CA ALA A 242 -7.04 -0.02 14.72
C ALA A 242 -6.92 1.51 14.58
N ARG A 243 -7.18 2.26 15.67
CA ARG A 243 -6.98 3.72 15.70
C ARG A 243 -5.51 4.10 15.51
N ALA A 244 -4.58 3.39 16.17
CA ALA A 244 -3.15 3.61 15.98
C ALA A 244 -2.71 3.31 14.54
N ALA A 245 -3.19 2.22 13.94
CA ALA A 245 -2.92 1.88 12.54
C ALA A 245 -3.49 2.95 11.58
N ALA A 246 -4.70 3.46 11.82
CA ALA A 246 -5.30 4.53 11.03
C ALA A 246 -4.49 5.85 11.14
N ALA A 247 -4.00 6.18 12.33
CA ALA A 247 -3.14 7.34 12.53
C ALA A 247 -1.80 7.18 11.79
N GLN A 248 -1.21 5.98 11.79
CA GLN A 248 0.00 5.68 11.03
C GLN A 248 -0.23 5.77 9.50
N ALA A 249 -1.40 5.36 9.00
CA ALA A 249 -1.76 5.53 7.59
C ALA A 249 -1.86 7.02 7.20
N ARG A 250 -2.32 7.89 8.10
CA ARG A 250 -2.34 9.36 7.89
C ARG A 250 -0.93 9.94 7.78
N VAL A 251 0.04 9.41 8.53
CA VAL A 251 1.46 9.81 8.38
C VAL A 251 1.94 9.51 6.96
N ALA A 252 1.67 8.29 6.44
CA ALA A 252 2.05 7.94 5.08
C ALA A 252 1.37 8.85 4.02
N GLN A 253 0.12 9.21 4.23
CA GLN A 253 -0.61 10.15 3.37
C GLN A 253 0.02 11.54 3.38
N ALA A 254 0.32 12.09 4.57
CA ALA A 254 0.96 13.40 4.71
C ALA A 254 2.38 13.40 4.13
N GLN A 255 3.11 12.29 4.26
CA GLN A 255 4.44 12.12 3.66
C GLN A 255 4.37 12.12 2.12
N ALA A 256 3.36 11.48 1.54
CA ALA A 256 3.12 11.53 0.09
C ALA A 256 2.76 12.96 -0.38
N ALA A 257 1.96 13.69 0.39
CA ALA A 257 1.62 15.09 0.10
C ALA A 257 2.86 16.00 0.15
N LEU A 258 3.74 15.81 1.13
CA LEU A 258 5.00 16.54 1.22
C LEU A 258 5.88 16.24 -0.01
N LYS A 259 6.01 14.97 -0.40
CA LYS A 259 6.79 14.60 -1.59
C LYS A 259 6.22 15.23 -2.85
N GLN A 260 4.90 15.29 -3.00
CA GLN A 260 4.26 15.97 -4.14
C GLN A 260 4.56 17.47 -4.17
N ALA A 261 4.50 18.14 -3.01
CA ALA A 261 4.83 19.56 -2.91
C ALA A 261 6.32 19.81 -3.26
N GLN A 262 7.23 18.95 -2.80
CA GLN A 262 8.66 19.02 -3.14
C GLN A 262 8.92 18.82 -4.64
N LEU A 263 8.24 17.86 -5.28
CA LEU A 263 8.34 17.66 -6.73
C LEU A 263 7.83 18.89 -7.50
N ASN A 264 6.73 19.49 -7.06
CA ASN A 264 6.22 20.71 -7.70
C ASN A 264 7.20 21.87 -7.56
N LEU A 265 7.86 22.00 -6.41
CA LEU A 265 8.92 22.98 -6.20
C LEU A 265 10.13 22.68 -7.11
N GLU A 266 10.54 21.43 -7.24
CA GLU A 266 11.62 21.06 -8.17
C GLU A 266 11.28 21.42 -9.62
N TYR A 267 10.01 21.25 -10.03
CA TYR A 267 9.55 21.56 -11.38
C TYR A 267 9.51 23.05 -11.69
N THR A 268 9.68 23.95 -10.70
CA THR A 268 9.84 25.39 -10.95
C THR A 268 11.16 25.71 -11.64
N ALA A 269 12.19 24.88 -11.43
CA ALA A 269 13.45 24.95 -12.14
C ALA A 269 13.44 23.99 -13.36
N ILE A 270 13.10 24.51 -14.53
CA ILE A 270 12.99 23.72 -15.75
C ILE A 270 14.39 23.47 -16.31
N LYS A 271 14.81 22.19 -16.32
CA LYS A 271 16.15 21.75 -16.74
C LYS A 271 16.12 21.06 -18.09
N ALA A 272 17.22 21.17 -18.82
CA ALA A 272 17.44 20.47 -20.08
C ALA A 272 17.56 18.94 -19.84
N PRO A 273 16.79 18.09 -20.55
CA PRO A 273 16.88 16.63 -20.42
C PRO A 273 18.12 16.03 -21.08
N GLY A 274 18.75 16.76 -21.95
CA GLY A 274 19.95 16.36 -22.69
C GLY A 274 20.73 17.57 -23.19
N ALA A 275 21.91 17.33 -23.74
CA ALA A 275 22.69 18.35 -24.44
C ALA A 275 22.05 18.68 -25.81
N GLY A 276 22.25 19.89 -26.30
CA GLY A 276 21.74 20.31 -27.60
C GLY A 276 21.78 21.83 -27.79
N ILE A 277 21.12 22.30 -28.83
CA ILE A 277 20.96 23.72 -29.12
C ILE A 277 19.51 24.15 -28.90
N VAL A 278 19.31 25.24 -28.17
CA VAL A 278 18.00 25.85 -27.94
C VAL A 278 17.44 26.43 -29.25
N SER A 279 16.19 26.09 -29.53
CA SER A 279 15.46 26.63 -30.70
C SER A 279 14.04 27.00 -30.29
N ARG A 280 13.44 27.94 -31.02
CA ARG A 280 12.05 28.37 -30.84
C ARG A 280 11.70 28.72 -29.38
N LYS A 281 12.52 29.53 -28.73
CA LYS A 281 12.19 30.12 -27.43
C LYS A 281 10.89 30.92 -27.55
N ALA A 282 9.87 30.52 -26.79
CA ALA A 282 8.51 31.11 -26.80
C ALA A 282 8.13 31.68 -25.43
N VAL A 283 9.10 31.86 -24.53
CA VAL A 283 8.86 32.32 -23.14
C VAL A 283 9.81 33.47 -22.81
N GLU A 284 9.28 34.47 -22.11
CA GLU A 284 10.04 35.64 -21.65
C GLU A 284 9.86 35.85 -20.13
N PRO A 285 10.85 36.49 -19.46
CA PRO A 285 10.72 36.85 -18.05
C PRO A 285 9.49 37.73 -17.80
N GLY A 286 8.76 37.48 -16.71
CA GLY A 286 7.51 38.15 -16.36
C GLY A 286 6.25 37.54 -16.96
N GLN A 287 6.35 36.61 -17.89
CA GLN A 287 5.23 35.89 -18.47
C GLN A 287 4.70 34.83 -17.49
N ILE A 288 3.36 34.66 -17.44
CA ILE A 288 2.73 33.57 -16.70
C ILE A 288 2.61 32.35 -17.64
N VAL A 289 3.14 31.22 -17.20
CA VAL A 289 3.08 29.96 -17.94
C VAL A 289 2.09 28.98 -17.28
N GLN A 290 1.48 28.12 -18.09
CA GLN A 290 0.55 27.07 -17.65
C GLN A 290 1.19 25.68 -17.76
N PRO A 291 0.76 24.71 -16.95
CA PRO A 291 1.19 23.32 -17.11
C PRO A 291 0.90 22.80 -18.52
N GLY A 292 1.89 22.16 -19.14
CA GLY A 292 1.81 21.67 -20.53
C GLY A 292 2.13 22.69 -21.61
N GLN A 293 2.30 23.97 -21.27
CA GLN A 293 2.64 25.00 -22.24
C GLN A 293 4.07 24.79 -22.77
N PRO A 294 4.28 24.71 -24.10
CA PRO A 294 5.61 24.61 -24.68
C PRO A 294 6.37 25.94 -24.50
N LEU A 295 7.60 25.85 -24.03
CA LEU A 295 8.45 26.99 -23.72
C LEU A 295 9.58 27.17 -24.75
N MET A 296 10.18 26.09 -25.20
CA MET A 296 11.25 26.06 -26.20
C MET A 296 11.46 24.64 -26.73
N ALA A 297 12.22 24.52 -27.78
CA ALA A 297 12.68 23.23 -28.30
C ALA A 297 14.21 23.10 -28.14
N ILE A 298 14.68 21.89 -27.90
CA ILE A 298 16.10 21.54 -27.88
C ILE A 298 16.35 20.58 -29.04
N VAL A 299 17.31 20.91 -29.85
CA VAL A 299 17.76 20.10 -30.99
C VAL A 299 19.06 19.41 -30.62
N ASP A 300 19.03 18.07 -30.60
CA ASP A 300 20.21 17.23 -30.37
C ASP A 300 20.96 17.07 -31.69
N LEU A 301 22.10 17.74 -31.83
CA LEU A 301 22.93 17.69 -33.06
C LEU A 301 23.89 16.49 -33.09
N GLU A 302 24.05 15.76 -32.02
CA GLU A 302 24.84 14.53 -32.01
C GLU A 302 24.09 13.35 -32.65
N LYS A 303 22.75 13.43 -32.66
CA LYS A 303 21.86 12.36 -33.14
C LYS A 303 21.04 12.84 -34.33
N ILE A 304 21.72 13.14 -35.42
CA ILE A 304 21.12 13.50 -36.70
C ILE A 304 21.17 12.30 -37.67
N TRP A 305 20.26 12.29 -38.61
CA TRP A 305 20.19 11.32 -39.69
C TRP A 305 19.62 12.00 -40.92
N ILE A 306 19.69 11.35 -42.08
CA ILE A 306 19.07 11.81 -43.31
C ILE A 306 17.84 10.96 -43.58
N THR A 307 16.73 11.61 -43.80
CA THR A 307 15.51 10.98 -44.31
C THR A 307 15.44 11.22 -45.81
N ALA A 308 15.66 10.17 -46.58
CA ALA A 308 15.73 10.22 -48.05
C ALA A 308 14.53 9.47 -48.66
N ASN A 309 13.72 10.16 -49.44
CA ASN A 309 12.54 9.59 -50.07
C ASN A 309 12.90 9.04 -51.46
N PHE A 310 13.21 7.74 -51.56
CA PHE A 310 13.49 7.07 -52.80
C PHE A 310 12.23 6.58 -53.51
N LYS A 311 12.21 6.58 -54.84
CA LYS A 311 11.13 6.00 -55.62
C LYS A 311 11.06 4.48 -55.36
N GLU A 312 9.86 3.90 -55.32
CA GLU A 312 9.64 2.46 -55.17
C GLU A 312 10.49 1.61 -56.12
N THR A 313 10.69 2.12 -57.35
CA THR A 313 11.49 1.47 -58.40
C THR A 313 12.99 1.36 -58.08
N GLN A 314 13.51 2.30 -57.26
CA GLN A 314 14.94 2.38 -56.86
C GLN A 314 15.24 1.42 -55.69
N LEU A 315 14.24 1.04 -54.90
CA LEU A 315 14.44 0.19 -53.71
C LEU A 315 14.74 -1.29 -54.00
N LYS A 316 14.60 -1.73 -55.24
CA LYS A 316 14.82 -3.13 -55.62
C LYS A 316 16.17 -3.66 -55.16
N SER A 317 17.21 -2.86 -55.27
CA SER A 317 18.59 -3.22 -54.96
C SER A 317 19.12 -2.61 -53.65
N MET A 318 18.30 -1.84 -52.93
CA MET A 318 18.67 -1.23 -51.65
C MET A 318 18.53 -2.21 -50.49
N ARG A 319 19.49 -2.22 -49.61
CA ARG A 319 19.52 -3.04 -48.37
C ARG A 319 20.14 -2.23 -47.23
N PRO A 320 19.69 -2.45 -45.98
CA PRO A 320 20.36 -1.92 -44.79
C PRO A 320 21.86 -2.29 -44.78
N GLY A 321 22.70 -1.37 -44.33
CA GLY A 321 24.17 -1.50 -44.29
C GLY A 321 24.88 -1.09 -45.56
N GLN A 322 24.21 -0.75 -46.69
CA GLN A 322 24.85 -0.24 -47.88
C GLN A 322 25.39 1.18 -47.66
N LYS A 323 26.56 1.46 -48.21
CA LYS A 323 27.20 2.78 -48.14
C LYS A 323 26.39 3.82 -48.91
N ALA A 324 26.36 5.01 -48.38
CA ALA A 324 25.73 6.18 -48.98
C ALA A 324 26.67 7.38 -48.88
N LYS A 325 26.63 8.23 -49.87
CA LYS A 325 27.31 9.53 -49.91
C LYS A 325 26.23 10.60 -49.91
N VAL A 326 26.35 11.56 -49.01
CA VAL A 326 25.33 12.60 -48.83
C VAL A 326 25.98 13.95 -49.19
N GLU A 327 25.53 14.54 -50.25
CA GLU A 327 25.92 15.90 -50.67
C GLU A 327 24.96 16.90 -50.00
N VAL A 328 25.49 17.97 -49.42
CA VAL A 328 24.74 18.98 -48.70
C VAL A 328 24.75 20.31 -49.44
N ASP A 329 23.60 20.73 -49.95
CA ASP A 329 23.48 21.93 -50.79
C ASP A 329 23.93 23.21 -50.05
N ALA A 330 23.53 23.35 -48.77
CA ALA A 330 23.85 24.52 -47.94
C ALA A 330 25.35 24.67 -47.65
N LEU A 331 26.16 23.61 -47.85
CA LEU A 331 27.59 23.58 -47.60
C LEU A 331 28.41 23.57 -48.90
N GLY A 332 27.80 24.02 -50.00
CA GLY A 332 28.47 24.13 -51.30
C GLY A 332 28.82 22.78 -51.92
N GLY A 333 28.03 21.76 -51.70
CA GLY A 333 28.24 20.41 -52.24
C GLY A 333 29.25 19.58 -51.45
N ARG A 334 29.48 19.91 -50.18
CA ARG A 334 30.30 19.05 -49.30
C ARG A 334 29.65 17.69 -49.11
N GLU A 335 30.48 16.67 -49.27
CA GLU A 335 30.07 15.27 -49.18
C GLU A 335 30.35 14.70 -47.77
N PHE A 336 29.41 13.91 -47.28
CA PHE A 336 29.51 13.18 -46.02
C PHE A 336 29.28 11.69 -46.27
N GLU A 337 30.05 10.82 -45.66
CA GLU A 337 29.86 9.38 -45.74
C GLU A 337 28.85 8.88 -44.71
N GLY A 338 28.05 7.91 -45.11
CA GLY A 338 27.06 7.27 -44.26
C GLY A 338 26.65 5.90 -44.79
N HIS A 339 25.67 5.30 -44.14
CA HIS A 339 25.10 4.04 -44.57
C HIS A 339 23.59 4.00 -44.35
N ILE A 340 22.90 3.14 -45.09
CA ILE A 340 21.48 2.86 -44.86
C ILE A 340 21.31 2.16 -43.51
N ASP A 341 20.61 2.80 -42.59
CA ASP A 341 20.19 2.23 -41.30
C ASP A 341 18.93 1.36 -41.48
N SER A 342 17.93 1.95 -42.09
CA SER A 342 16.63 1.27 -42.29
C SER A 342 15.84 1.84 -43.45
N ILE A 343 14.91 1.01 -43.96
CA ILE A 343 13.94 1.36 -44.99
C ILE A 343 12.57 1.34 -44.35
N ALA A 344 11.77 2.39 -44.52
CA ALA A 344 10.45 2.48 -43.90
C ALA A 344 9.52 1.38 -44.41
N ALA A 345 8.67 0.85 -43.54
CA ALA A 345 7.73 -0.21 -43.85
C ALA A 345 6.53 0.24 -44.71
N ALA A 346 6.33 1.55 -44.88
CA ALA A 346 5.25 2.11 -45.66
C ALA A 346 5.65 3.40 -46.33
N THR A 347 4.90 3.79 -47.37
CA THR A 347 5.13 5.04 -48.12
C THR A 347 4.74 6.25 -47.26
N GLY A 348 5.39 7.39 -47.51
CA GLY A 348 5.06 8.65 -46.82
C GLY A 348 3.61 9.08 -46.96
N ALA A 349 2.99 8.78 -48.11
CA ALA A 349 1.60 9.07 -48.37
C ALA A 349 0.62 8.34 -47.43
N LYS A 350 0.98 7.16 -46.91
CA LYS A 350 0.15 6.41 -45.94
C LYS A 350 0.14 6.99 -44.52
N PHE A 351 1.19 7.73 -44.16
CA PHE A 351 1.31 8.37 -42.87
C PHE A 351 0.96 9.87 -42.91
N SER A 352 0.59 10.41 -44.09
CA SER A 352 0.11 11.78 -44.19
C SER A 352 -1.27 11.95 -43.56
N LEU A 353 -1.46 13.05 -42.82
CA LEU A 353 -2.76 13.47 -42.26
C LEU A 353 -3.83 13.67 -43.35
N LEU A 354 -3.41 14.02 -44.56
CA LEU A 354 -4.27 14.18 -45.74
C LEU A 354 -3.62 13.37 -46.87
N PRO A 355 -4.00 12.08 -47.00
CA PRO A 355 -3.52 11.29 -48.15
C PRO A 355 -3.98 11.94 -49.45
N PRO A 356 -3.12 11.98 -50.51
CA PRO A 356 -3.52 12.49 -51.79
C PRO A 356 -4.59 11.60 -52.40
N GLU A 357 -5.85 12.04 -52.32
CA GLU A 357 -6.99 11.41 -53.02
C GLU A 357 -7.19 12.14 -54.37
N ASN A 358 -7.29 11.38 -55.48
CA ASN A 358 -7.66 11.94 -56.75
C ASN A 358 -9.12 12.38 -56.75
N ALA A 359 -9.36 13.67 -57.01
CA ALA A 359 -10.68 14.28 -56.99
C ALA A 359 -11.74 13.58 -57.93
N THR A 360 -11.29 12.71 -58.82
CA THR A 360 -12.14 12.00 -59.82
C THR A 360 -12.46 10.56 -59.47
N GLY A 361 -12.02 10.03 -58.30
CA GLY A 361 -12.31 8.67 -57.84
C GLY A 361 -11.63 7.54 -58.65
N ASN A 362 -10.86 7.83 -59.66
CA ASN A 362 -10.09 6.85 -60.45
C ASN A 362 -8.73 6.61 -59.82
N PHE A 363 -8.39 5.34 -59.60
CA PHE A 363 -7.05 4.95 -59.12
C PHE A 363 -6.04 5.09 -60.27
N VAL A 364 -5.17 6.05 -60.16
CA VAL A 364 -4.02 6.22 -61.08
C VAL A 364 -2.76 5.68 -60.39
N LYS A 365 -2.06 4.77 -61.07
CA LYS A 365 -0.78 4.24 -60.58
C LYS A 365 0.26 5.36 -60.70
N VAL A 366 0.57 5.98 -59.53
CA VAL A 366 1.70 6.94 -59.39
C VAL A 366 2.85 6.25 -58.65
N VAL A 367 4.08 6.51 -59.06
CA VAL A 367 5.26 5.97 -58.37
C VAL A 367 5.31 6.54 -56.95
N GLN A 368 5.24 5.68 -55.97
CA GLN A 368 5.30 6.06 -54.56
C GLN A 368 6.73 6.28 -54.12
N ARG A 369 6.93 7.15 -53.10
CA ARG A 369 8.21 7.34 -52.45
C ARG A 369 8.20 6.67 -51.08
N ILE A 370 9.31 6.02 -50.73
CA ILE A 370 9.49 5.31 -49.48
C ILE A 370 10.69 5.96 -48.76
N PRO A 371 10.51 6.39 -47.50
CA PRO A 371 11.58 6.97 -46.69
C PRO A 371 12.65 5.91 -46.38
N VAL A 372 13.90 6.28 -46.62
CA VAL A 372 15.11 5.53 -46.24
C VAL A 372 15.87 6.37 -45.25
N LYS A 373 16.18 5.80 -44.08
CA LYS A 373 17.02 6.45 -43.09
C LYS A 373 18.47 6.13 -43.33
N ILE A 374 19.27 7.18 -43.49
CA ILE A 374 20.72 7.10 -43.67
C ILE A 374 21.37 7.75 -42.45
N VAL A 375 22.28 7.03 -41.80
CA VAL A 375 23.05 7.50 -40.64
C VAL A 375 24.48 7.81 -41.13
N LEU A 376 25.04 8.93 -40.69
CA LEU A 376 26.40 9.34 -41.00
C LEU A 376 27.41 8.47 -40.26
N GLU A 377 28.58 8.25 -40.86
CA GLU A 377 29.69 7.57 -40.20
C GLU A 377 30.24 8.44 -39.04
N GLN A 378 30.79 7.76 -38.02
CA GLN A 378 31.31 8.44 -36.84
C GLN A 378 32.44 9.44 -37.23
N GLY A 379 32.29 10.68 -36.79
CA GLY A 379 33.29 11.74 -37.03
C GLY A 379 33.09 12.54 -38.29
N GLU A 380 32.09 12.24 -39.14
CA GLU A 380 31.85 13.00 -40.38
C GLU A 380 31.37 14.44 -40.12
N ASP A 381 30.51 14.68 -39.10
CA ASP A 381 30.04 16.02 -38.72
C ASP A 381 30.59 16.48 -37.36
N GLN A 382 31.90 16.42 -37.13
CA GLN A 382 32.53 16.84 -35.86
C GLN A 382 32.25 18.30 -35.48
N ASN A 383 31.98 19.15 -36.46
CA ASN A 383 31.72 20.58 -36.24
C ASN A 383 30.22 20.88 -36.13
N HIS A 384 29.36 19.86 -36.11
CA HIS A 384 27.91 20.02 -36.08
C HIS A 384 27.37 21.02 -37.09
N LEU A 385 27.86 20.94 -38.32
CA LEU A 385 27.49 21.84 -39.42
C LEU A 385 26.07 21.53 -39.94
N LEU A 386 25.68 20.28 -39.87
CA LEU A 386 24.37 19.83 -40.32
C LEU A 386 23.27 20.28 -39.35
N ARG A 387 22.17 20.76 -39.93
CA ARG A 387 21.01 21.20 -39.17
C ARG A 387 19.75 20.48 -39.67
N PRO A 388 18.86 19.97 -38.79
CA PRO A 388 17.57 19.44 -39.21
C PRO A 388 16.82 20.43 -40.10
N GLY A 389 16.30 19.95 -41.23
CA GLY A 389 15.63 20.73 -42.25
C GLY A 389 16.53 21.18 -43.41
N MET A 390 17.85 20.92 -43.38
CA MET A 390 18.70 21.15 -44.53
C MET A 390 18.39 20.14 -45.64
N SER A 391 18.32 20.62 -46.92
CA SER A 391 18.19 19.78 -48.09
C SER A 391 19.51 19.12 -48.42
N VAL A 392 19.45 17.85 -48.80
CA VAL A 392 20.60 17.03 -49.15
C VAL A 392 20.31 16.12 -50.33
N THR A 393 21.35 15.70 -51.06
CA THR A 393 21.27 14.75 -52.16
C THR A 393 22.04 13.47 -51.81
N PRO A 394 21.41 12.45 -51.20
CA PRO A 394 22.07 11.18 -50.93
C PRO A 394 22.17 10.32 -52.18
N THR A 395 23.33 9.73 -52.38
CA THR A 395 23.66 8.74 -53.41
C THR A 395 24.00 7.41 -52.71
N VAL A 396 23.19 6.39 -52.92
CA VAL A 396 23.40 5.05 -52.35
C VAL A 396 24.09 4.15 -53.35
N TYR A 397 25.11 3.44 -52.88
CA TYR A 397 25.84 2.47 -53.70
C TYR A 397 25.14 1.11 -53.62
N VAL A 398 24.36 0.80 -54.68
CA VAL A 398 23.65 -0.47 -54.81
C VAL A 398 24.47 -1.46 -55.63
N LYS A 399 24.96 -2.49 -55.01
CA LYS A 399 25.62 -3.61 -55.70
C LYS A 399 24.86 -4.90 -55.49
#